data_a3665fb36285226a1a0e2a06d454a142
#
_entry.id   a3665fb36285226a1a0e2a06d454a142
#
_cell.length_a   1.000
_cell.length_b   1.000
_cell.length_c   1.000
_cell.angle_alpha   90.00
_cell.angle_beta   90.00
_cell.angle_gamma   90.00
#
_symmetry.space_group_name_H-M   'P 1'
#
loop_
_entity.id
_entity.type
_entity.pdbx_description
1 polymer ?
#
loop_
_entity_poly.entity_id
_entity_poly.type
_entity_poly.pdbx_seq_one_letter_code
_entity_poly.pdbx_strand_id
1 'polypeptide(L)'
;VDSGVSEYNNKEVLHKFSTKIEGDDLTVDEFEIDAYLINSPQPFNRSEYLGAYADTHPEDTEPYTGYIKELAQNGLKNLGHHGFSASMGVDRNTLPKWNDIQFLPAQLASRPLLDHEDVASKIVIGPNAKKPLALDMPLFVSDMSFGALSREAKIALSKGAELAGTGICSGEGGMLPEEQASNSKYFYELASAQFGFSWDKLDHVQAFHFKGGQGAKTGTGGHLPGS
;
A
#
# COMPACT_ATOMS: atom_id res chain seq x y z
N VAL A 1 11.33 5.13 -16.30
CA VAL A 1 10.47 6.26 -16.64
C VAL A 1 11.07 7.13 -17.76
N ASP A 2 12.32 6.91 -18.16
CA ASP A 2 13.02 7.75 -19.14
C ASP A 2 12.37 7.74 -20.53
N SER A 3 11.72 6.65 -20.91
CA SER A 3 11.00 6.56 -22.18
C SER A 3 9.60 7.15 -22.15
N GLY A 4 8.98 7.29 -20.98
CA GLY A 4 7.57 7.63 -20.82
C GLY A 4 6.59 6.52 -21.23
N VAL A 5 7.08 5.39 -21.68
CA VAL A 5 6.26 4.26 -22.15
C VAL A 5 5.89 3.39 -20.95
N SER A 6 4.63 3.00 -20.85
CA SER A 6 4.18 2.06 -19.83
C SER A 6 4.81 0.68 -20.05
N GLU A 7 5.34 0.07 -19.01
CA GLU A 7 5.89 -1.31 -19.09
C GLU A 7 4.78 -2.36 -19.31
N TYR A 8 3.56 -2.04 -18.97
CA TYR A 8 2.39 -2.93 -19.10
C TYR A 8 1.64 -2.76 -20.40
N ASN A 9 1.71 -1.58 -21.00
CA ASN A 9 1.03 -1.26 -22.25
C ASN A 9 1.87 -0.29 -23.05
N ASN A 10 2.59 -0.80 -24.04
CA ASN A 10 3.46 0.00 -24.90
C ASN A 10 2.73 1.04 -25.78
N LYS A 11 1.39 1.02 -25.77
CA LYS A 11 0.55 2.04 -26.43
C LYS A 11 0.29 3.23 -25.51
N GLU A 12 0.52 3.09 -24.21
CA GLU A 12 0.39 4.17 -23.24
C GLU A 12 1.73 4.85 -23.04
N VAL A 13 1.81 6.08 -23.53
CA VAL A 13 3.01 6.90 -23.43
C VAL A 13 2.67 8.15 -22.64
N LEU A 14 3.39 8.37 -21.55
CA LEU A 14 3.30 9.61 -20.80
C LEU A 14 3.94 10.75 -21.63
N HIS A 15 3.25 11.85 -21.74
CA HIS A 15 3.82 13.04 -22.35
C HIS A 15 4.99 13.57 -21.51
N LYS A 16 6.06 13.96 -22.18
CA LYS A 16 7.23 14.55 -21.55
C LYS A 16 7.30 16.01 -21.91
N PHE A 17 7.51 16.84 -20.91
CA PHE A 17 7.74 18.25 -21.08
C PHE A 17 9.24 18.56 -21.00
N SER A 18 9.69 19.50 -21.78
CA SER A 18 11.06 20.01 -21.71
C SER A 18 11.26 20.74 -20.37
N THR A 19 12.30 20.36 -19.66
CA THR A 19 12.61 20.96 -18.36
C THR A 19 13.97 21.63 -18.39
N LYS A 20 14.10 22.74 -17.69
CA LYS A 20 15.37 23.45 -17.52
C LYS A 20 15.65 23.62 -16.03
N ILE A 21 16.89 23.33 -15.64
CA ILE A 21 17.36 23.52 -14.26
C ILE A 21 18.23 24.77 -14.22
N GLU A 22 17.85 25.73 -13.39
CA GLU A 22 18.63 26.95 -13.13
C GLU A 22 18.86 27.08 -11.61
N GLY A 23 20.06 26.72 -11.16
CA GLY A 23 20.33 26.62 -9.74
C GLY A 23 19.54 25.49 -9.08
N ASP A 24 18.73 25.82 -8.09
CA ASP A 24 17.86 24.89 -7.38
C ASP A 24 16.42 24.84 -7.95
N ASP A 25 16.14 25.63 -8.98
CA ASP A 25 14.82 25.74 -9.59
C ASP A 25 14.70 24.84 -10.82
N LEU A 26 13.58 24.11 -10.90
CA LEU A 26 13.16 23.34 -12.06
C LEU A 26 12.03 24.07 -12.77
N THR A 27 12.26 24.46 -14.01
CA THR A 27 11.26 25.13 -14.84
C THR A 27 10.79 24.24 -15.97
N VAL A 28 9.52 24.38 -16.36
CA VAL A 28 8.90 23.70 -17.49
C VAL A 28 8.39 24.78 -18.46
N ASP A 29 8.47 24.52 -19.75
CA ASP A 29 8.00 25.46 -20.76
C ASP A 29 6.45 25.56 -20.75
N GLU A 30 5.93 26.74 -20.43
CA GLU A 30 4.50 26.99 -20.32
C GLU A 30 3.80 26.80 -21.70
N PHE A 31 4.46 27.19 -22.78
CA PHE A 31 3.89 27.02 -24.14
C PHE A 31 3.76 25.54 -24.50
N GLU A 32 4.68 24.71 -24.06
CA GLU A 32 4.62 23.26 -24.27
C GLU A 32 3.48 22.62 -23.48
N ILE A 33 3.24 23.10 -22.26
CA ILE A 33 2.09 22.69 -21.43
C ILE A 33 0.77 23.11 -22.10
N ASP A 34 0.65 24.34 -22.52
CA ASP A 34 -0.56 24.84 -23.18
C ASP A 34 -0.84 24.12 -24.50
N ALA A 35 0.19 23.88 -25.29
CA ALA A 35 0.05 23.12 -26.54
C ALA A 35 -0.39 21.66 -26.26
N TYR A 36 0.11 21.06 -25.21
CA TYR A 36 -0.31 19.74 -24.80
C TYR A 36 -1.77 19.72 -24.35
N LEU A 37 -2.20 20.69 -23.53
CA LEU A 37 -3.57 20.78 -23.03
C LEU A 37 -4.58 20.99 -24.20
N ILE A 38 -4.21 21.78 -25.20
CA ILE A 38 -5.05 22.02 -26.39
C ILE A 38 -5.17 20.78 -27.27
N ASN A 39 -4.06 20.05 -27.45
CA ASN A 39 -3.98 18.89 -28.34
C ASN A 39 -4.17 17.57 -27.63
N SER A 40 -4.24 17.59 -26.31
CA SER A 40 -4.45 16.38 -25.53
C SER A 40 -5.80 15.76 -25.88
N PRO A 41 -5.87 14.44 -26.05
CA PRO A 41 -7.18 13.80 -26.13
C PRO A 41 -7.98 14.22 -24.90
N GLN A 42 -9.26 14.51 -25.15
CA GLN A 42 -10.22 14.93 -24.11
C GLN A 42 -10.01 14.18 -22.81
N PRO A 43 -10.19 14.82 -21.66
CA PRO A 43 -9.94 14.20 -20.38
C PRO A 43 -10.61 12.85 -20.37
N PHE A 44 -9.79 11.85 -19.99
CA PHE A 44 -10.15 10.45 -19.91
C PHE A 44 -11.61 10.27 -19.48
N ASN A 45 -12.45 9.84 -20.42
CA ASN A 45 -13.84 9.56 -20.12
C ASN A 45 -13.88 8.28 -19.27
N ARG A 46 -13.91 8.48 -17.96
CA ARG A 46 -13.96 7.38 -17.00
C ARG A 46 -15.09 6.39 -17.30
N SER A 47 -16.20 6.89 -17.84
CA SER A 47 -17.34 6.05 -18.20
C SER A 47 -17.05 5.13 -19.38
N GLU A 48 -16.22 5.56 -20.34
CA GLU A 48 -15.81 4.73 -21.48
C GLU A 48 -14.77 3.70 -21.06
N TYR A 49 -13.82 4.08 -20.23
CA TYR A 49 -12.80 3.14 -19.71
C TYR A 49 -13.42 2.12 -18.78
N LEU A 50 -14.27 2.54 -17.89
CA LEU A 50 -14.98 1.65 -16.98
C LEU A 50 -16.08 0.83 -17.68
N GLY A 51 -16.37 1.08 -18.96
CA GLY A 51 -17.33 0.28 -19.72
C GLY A 51 -16.99 -1.22 -19.76
N ALA A 52 -15.70 -1.57 -19.77
CA ALA A 52 -15.23 -2.96 -19.66
C ALA A 52 -15.02 -3.43 -18.21
N TYR A 53 -14.84 -2.48 -17.29
CA TYR A 53 -14.54 -2.69 -15.87
C TYR A 53 -15.49 -1.86 -15.01
N ALA A 54 -16.68 -1.53 -15.56
CA ALA A 54 -17.68 -0.84 -14.78
C ALA A 54 -17.90 -1.64 -13.51
N ASP A 55 -17.71 -0.98 -12.39
CA ASP A 55 -18.17 -1.53 -11.14
C ASP A 55 -19.67 -1.76 -11.28
N THR A 56 -20.04 -3.00 -11.54
CA THR A 56 -21.43 -3.39 -11.71
C THR A 56 -22.16 -3.51 -10.38
N HIS A 57 -21.43 -3.24 -9.28
CA HIS A 57 -22.01 -3.25 -7.97
C HIS A 57 -22.74 -1.95 -7.71
N PRO A 58 -24.06 -2.01 -7.49
CA PRO A 58 -24.83 -0.83 -7.13
C PRO A 58 -24.33 -0.26 -5.78
N GLU A 59 -24.53 1.03 -5.56
CA GLU A 59 -24.13 1.71 -4.33
C GLU A 59 -24.68 1.04 -3.07
N ASP A 60 -25.78 0.32 -3.17
CA ASP A 60 -26.39 -0.45 -2.09
C ASP A 60 -25.52 -1.62 -1.63
N THR A 61 -24.74 -2.21 -2.53
CA THR A 61 -23.80 -3.31 -2.22
C THR A 61 -22.42 -2.82 -1.83
N GLU A 62 -22.07 -1.61 -2.27
CA GLU A 62 -20.82 -0.93 -1.92
C GLU A 62 -21.11 0.46 -1.32
N PRO A 63 -21.58 0.52 -0.09
CA PRO A 63 -22.13 1.75 0.52
C PRO A 63 -21.10 2.87 0.69
N TYR A 64 -19.82 2.60 0.42
CA TYR A 64 -18.75 3.59 0.58
C TYR A 64 -18.30 4.24 -0.71
N THR A 65 -18.79 3.80 -1.87
CA THR A 65 -18.40 4.36 -3.17
C THR A 65 -18.72 5.86 -3.25
N GLY A 66 -19.90 6.26 -2.81
CA GLY A 66 -20.30 7.66 -2.72
C GLY A 66 -19.41 8.47 -1.78
N TYR A 67 -19.08 7.91 -0.63
CA TYR A 67 -18.22 8.53 0.37
C TYR A 67 -16.77 8.69 -0.12
N ILE A 68 -16.24 7.68 -0.80
CA ILE A 68 -14.91 7.75 -1.39
C ILE A 68 -14.85 8.83 -2.47
N LYS A 69 -15.88 8.92 -3.33
CA LYS A 69 -16.00 9.99 -4.33
C LYS A 69 -16.09 11.37 -3.69
N GLU A 70 -16.87 11.50 -2.63
CA GLU A 70 -17.00 12.75 -1.86
C GLU A 70 -15.64 13.17 -1.28
N LEU A 71 -14.89 12.24 -0.68
CA LEU A 71 -13.55 12.50 -0.18
C LEU A 71 -12.58 12.89 -1.28
N ALA A 72 -12.66 12.24 -2.44
CA ALA A 72 -11.81 12.54 -3.57
C ALA A 72 -12.07 13.93 -4.15
N GLN A 73 -13.34 14.38 -4.17
CA GLN A 73 -13.74 15.68 -4.71
C GLN A 73 -13.55 16.83 -3.72
N ASN A 74 -13.92 16.63 -2.48
CA ASN A 74 -14.03 17.69 -1.48
C ASN A 74 -13.00 17.59 -0.36
N GLY A 75 -12.19 16.52 -0.34
CA GLY A 75 -11.26 16.25 0.72
C GLY A 75 -11.99 16.09 2.06
N LEU A 76 -11.36 16.56 3.11
CA LEU A 76 -11.90 16.45 4.48
C LEU A 76 -12.90 17.54 4.87
N LYS A 77 -13.27 18.42 3.95
CA LYS A 77 -14.09 19.60 4.26
C LYS A 77 -15.47 19.27 4.82
N ASN A 78 -16.06 18.19 4.35
CA ASN A 78 -17.40 17.76 4.72
C ASN A 78 -17.39 16.58 5.70
N LEU A 79 -16.21 16.15 6.13
CA LEU A 79 -16.09 15.17 7.20
C LEU A 79 -16.52 15.77 8.52
N GLY A 80 -17.62 15.27 9.07
CA GLY A 80 -17.97 15.50 10.46
C GLY A 80 -16.88 14.94 11.39
N HIS A 81 -17.01 15.24 12.67
CA HIS A 81 -16.06 14.87 13.72
C HIS A 81 -15.80 13.36 13.84
N HIS A 82 -16.67 12.53 13.26
CA HIS A 82 -16.60 11.07 13.28
C HIS A 82 -16.78 10.57 11.86
N GLY A 83 -15.68 10.16 11.21
CA GLY A 83 -15.72 9.56 9.89
C GLY A 83 -16.55 8.28 9.83
N PHE A 84 -16.91 7.89 8.64
CA PHE A 84 -17.59 6.62 8.37
C PHE A 84 -16.74 5.44 8.81
N SER A 85 -17.32 4.48 9.51
CA SER A 85 -16.70 3.18 9.73
C SER A 85 -17.25 2.16 8.74
N ALA A 86 -16.34 1.51 8.03
CA ALA A 86 -16.66 0.46 7.07
C ALA A 86 -16.45 -0.94 7.68
N SER A 87 -17.38 -1.82 7.42
CA SER A 87 -17.23 -3.24 7.69
C SER A 87 -17.89 -4.04 6.60
N MET A 88 -17.17 -5.00 6.03
CA MET A 88 -17.71 -5.88 5.00
C MET A 88 -18.29 -7.16 5.62
N GLY A 89 -19.55 -7.47 5.29
CA GLY A 89 -20.19 -8.71 5.68
C GLY A 89 -20.50 -8.88 7.17
N VAL A 90 -20.33 -7.84 7.98
CA VAL A 90 -20.59 -7.88 9.42
C VAL A 90 -21.48 -6.71 9.81
N ASP A 91 -22.44 -6.95 10.69
CA ASP A 91 -23.28 -5.88 11.26
C ASP A 91 -22.39 -4.88 12.00
N ARG A 92 -22.40 -3.62 11.55
CA ARG A 92 -21.62 -2.54 12.13
C ARG A 92 -21.92 -2.28 13.61
N ASN A 93 -23.11 -2.64 14.06
CA ASN A 93 -23.50 -2.47 15.46
C ASN A 93 -22.78 -3.46 16.39
N THR A 94 -22.28 -4.57 15.83
CA THR A 94 -21.56 -5.61 16.57
C THR A 94 -20.04 -5.46 16.52
N LEU A 95 -19.52 -4.55 15.69
CA LEU A 95 -18.09 -4.30 15.60
C LEU A 95 -17.61 -3.37 16.70
N PRO A 96 -16.38 -3.59 17.20
CA PRO A 96 -15.75 -2.65 18.11
C PRO A 96 -15.55 -1.29 17.42
N LYS A 97 -15.87 -0.22 18.12
CA LYS A 97 -15.66 1.16 17.67
C LYS A 97 -14.43 1.73 18.37
N TRP A 98 -13.86 2.78 17.83
CA TRP A 98 -12.74 3.46 18.49
C TRP A 98 -13.06 3.89 19.92
N ASN A 99 -14.31 4.23 20.20
CA ASN A 99 -14.76 4.59 21.57
C ASN A 99 -14.76 3.40 22.53
N ASP A 100 -14.77 2.16 22.02
CA ASP A 100 -14.74 0.94 22.83
C ASP A 100 -13.28 0.49 23.13
N ILE A 101 -12.29 1.14 22.51
CA ILE A 101 -10.88 0.84 22.67
C ILE A 101 -10.22 1.94 23.50
N GLN A 102 -9.64 1.53 24.62
CA GLN A 102 -8.91 2.46 25.48
C GLN A 102 -7.52 1.93 25.76
N PHE A 103 -6.53 2.82 25.74
CA PHE A 103 -5.23 2.51 26.31
C PHE A 103 -5.35 2.43 27.83
N LEU A 104 -4.76 1.39 28.39
CA LEU A 104 -4.59 1.31 29.84
C LEU A 104 -3.29 2.02 30.20
N PRO A 105 -3.35 3.28 30.63
CA PRO A 105 -2.15 3.98 31.07
C PRO A 105 -1.65 3.39 32.37
N ALA A 106 -0.38 3.58 32.67
CA ALA A 106 0.17 3.26 33.96
C ALA A 106 -0.55 4.08 35.03
N GLN A 107 -1.06 3.37 36.07
CA GLN A 107 -1.81 3.95 37.16
C GLN A 107 -1.21 3.51 38.51
N LEU A 108 -1.93 3.70 39.59
CA LEU A 108 -1.47 3.44 40.97
C LEU A 108 -0.64 2.16 41.17
N ALA A 109 -0.95 1.08 40.42
CA ALA A 109 -0.24 -0.20 40.49
C ALA A 109 1.05 -0.24 39.65
N SER A 110 1.23 0.69 38.71
CA SER A 110 2.37 0.74 37.83
C SER A 110 2.83 2.18 37.71
N ARG A 111 4.11 2.41 37.97
CA ARG A 111 4.71 3.74 37.78
C ARG A 111 4.77 4.06 36.30
N PRO A 112 4.27 5.21 35.84
CA PRO A 112 4.47 5.65 34.46
C PRO A 112 5.96 5.92 34.19
N LEU A 113 6.37 5.66 32.94
CA LEU A 113 7.70 6.05 32.46
C LEU A 113 7.79 7.59 32.46
N LEU A 114 8.95 8.10 32.78
CA LEU A 114 9.26 9.52 32.68
C LEU A 114 9.73 9.85 31.26
N ASP A 115 9.66 11.12 30.87
CA ASP A 115 9.97 11.59 29.51
C ASP A 115 11.39 11.25 29.02
N HIS A 116 12.32 10.99 29.93
CA HIS A 116 13.69 10.61 29.64
C HIS A 116 13.97 9.11 29.73
N GLU A 117 12.96 8.30 30.05
CA GLU A 117 13.09 6.84 30.12
C GLU A 117 12.78 6.21 28.77
N ASP A 118 13.59 5.26 28.34
CA ASP A 118 13.43 4.57 27.06
C ASP A 118 12.17 3.69 27.06
N VAL A 119 11.42 3.78 25.99
CA VAL A 119 10.25 2.92 25.74
C VAL A 119 10.69 1.70 24.95
N ALA A 120 10.39 0.52 25.46
CA ALA A 120 10.66 -0.73 24.74
C ALA A 120 9.76 -0.82 23.50
N SER A 121 10.35 -0.75 22.32
CA SER A 121 9.66 -0.87 21.03
C SER A 121 9.99 -2.15 20.27
N LYS A 122 11.05 -2.84 20.63
CA LYS A 122 11.51 -4.06 19.94
C LYS A 122 10.54 -5.19 20.09
N ILE A 123 10.28 -5.88 18.98
CA ILE A 123 9.50 -7.13 18.98
C ILE A 123 10.30 -8.26 18.34
N VAL A 124 9.97 -9.49 18.71
CA VAL A 124 10.57 -10.69 18.14
C VAL A 124 9.47 -11.55 17.53
N ILE A 125 9.57 -11.75 16.22
CA ILE A 125 8.68 -12.65 15.47
C ILE A 125 9.30 -14.05 15.51
N GLY A 126 8.49 -15.04 15.90
CA GLY A 126 8.93 -16.41 16.04
C GLY A 126 10.01 -16.61 17.13
N PRO A 127 9.76 -16.25 18.39
CA PRO A 127 10.77 -16.33 19.46
C PRO A 127 11.32 -17.76 19.67
N ASN A 128 10.56 -18.77 19.27
CA ASN A 128 10.94 -20.19 19.34
C ASN A 128 11.46 -20.74 18.00
N ALA A 129 11.58 -19.91 16.97
CA ALA A 129 12.14 -20.34 15.69
C ALA A 129 13.65 -20.54 15.79
N LYS A 130 14.22 -21.33 14.87
CA LYS A 130 15.68 -21.49 14.77
C LYS A 130 16.41 -20.16 14.53
N LYS A 131 15.75 -19.24 13.82
CA LYS A 131 16.25 -17.90 13.52
C LYS A 131 15.12 -16.91 13.82
N PRO A 132 14.95 -16.46 15.07
CA PRO A 132 13.97 -15.44 15.41
C PRO A 132 14.27 -14.13 14.67
N LEU A 133 13.22 -13.45 14.23
CA LEU A 133 13.34 -12.16 13.56
C LEU A 133 13.02 -11.04 14.54
N ALA A 134 13.99 -10.20 14.84
CA ALA A 134 13.82 -9.03 15.67
C ALA A 134 13.58 -7.77 14.82
N LEU A 135 12.54 -7.01 15.16
CA LEU A 135 12.27 -5.68 14.62
C LEU A 135 12.49 -4.65 15.72
N ASP A 136 13.02 -3.47 15.36
CA ASP A 136 13.27 -2.40 16.33
C ASP A 136 12.01 -1.63 16.71
N MET A 137 10.92 -1.85 15.95
CA MET A 137 9.60 -1.28 16.23
C MET A 137 8.48 -2.28 15.87
N PRO A 138 7.30 -2.20 16.50
CA PRO A 138 6.18 -3.11 16.25
C PRO A 138 5.39 -2.74 14.98
N LEU A 139 6.08 -2.30 13.94
CA LEU A 139 5.53 -1.92 12.64
C LEU A 139 6.45 -2.47 11.55
N PHE A 140 5.88 -2.84 10.42
CA PHE A 140 6.61 -3.16 9.20
C PHE A 140 5.83 -2.68 7.98
N VAL A 141 6.51 -2.56 6.85
CA VAL A 141 5.86 -2.20 5.59
C VAL A 141 5.07 -3.40 5.09
N SER A 142 3.76 -3.23 5.03
CA SER A 142 2.81 -4.29 4.70
C SER A 142 2.88 -4.71 3.23
N ASP A 143 2.11 -5.73 2.90
CA ASP A 143 2.02 -6.36 1.59
C ASP A 143 1.50 -5.39 0.53
N MET A 144 2.37 -5.02 -0.40
CA MET A 144 2.01 -4.22 -1.57
C MET A 144 2.68 -4.83 -2.79
N SER A 145 1.87 -5.34 -3.70
CA SER A 145 2.35 -6.09 -4.86
C SER A 145 3.13 -5.21 -5.85
N PHE A 146 4.09 -5.82 -6.52
CA PHE A 146 4.63 -5.26 -7.76
C PHE A 146 3.52 -5.27 -8.81
N GLY A 147 3.25 -4.10 -9.37
CA GLY A 147 2.08 -3.86 -10.21
C GLY A 147 1.08 -2.89 -9.56
N ALA A 148 0.83 -3.02 -8.25
CA ALA A 148 0.17 -1.97 -7.47
C ALA A 148 1.14 -0.81 -7.19
N LEU A 149 2.41 -1.14 -6.93
CA LEU A 149 3.51 -0.17 -6.80
C LEU A 149 4.54 -0.37 -7.90
N SER A 150 5.21 0.70 -8.28
CA SER A 150 6.36 0.65 -9.18
C SER A 150 7.56 -0.01 -8.50
N ARG A 151 8.54 -0.44 -9.31
CA ARG A 151 9.81 -0.99 -8.84
C ARG A 151 10.55 0.00 -7.93
N GLU A 152 10.61 1.25 -8.32
CA GLU A 152 11.28 2.32 -7.57
C GLU A 152 10.63 2.54 -6.21
N ALA A 153 9.30 2.58 -6.16
CA ALA A 153 8.55 2.73 -4.92
C ALA A 153 8.80 1.56 -3.97
N LYS A 154 8.80 0.33 -4.47
CA LYS A 154 9.10 -0.85 -3.67
C LYS A 154 10.52 -0.84 -3.10
N ILE A 155 11.51 -0.49 -3.92
CA ILE A 155 12.91 -0.36 -3.48
C ILE A 155 13.06 0.76 -2.46
N ALA A 156 12.40 1.91 -2.66
CA ALA A 156 12.45 3.03 -1.73
C ALA A 156 11.85 2.66 -0.36
N LEU A 157 10.71 1.98 -0.35
CA LEU A 157 10.07 1.48 0.87
C LEU A 157 10.95 0.46 1.60
N SER A 158 11.59 -0.44 0.84
CA SER A 158 12.51 -1.43 1.40
C SER A 158 13.71 -0.78 2.09
N LYS A 159 14.33 0.19 1.45
CA LYS A 159 15.43 0.98 2.04
C LYS A 159 14.96 1.79 3.25
N GLY A 160 13.78 2.41 3.18
CA GLY A 160 13.20 3.13 4.30
C GLY A 160 12.94 2.22 5.51
N ALA A 161 12.41 1.03 5.28
CA ALA A 161 12.20 0.03 6.33
C ALA A 161 13.53 -0.43 6.96
N GLU A 162 14.58 -0.65 6.16
CA GLU A 162 15.91 -0.99 6.67
C GLU A 162 16.47 0.12 7.56
N LEU A 163 16.41 1.37 7.12
CA LEU A 163 16.86 2.53 7.89
C LEU A 163 16.09 2.68 9.22
N ALA A 164 14.82 2.34 9.22
CA ALA A 164 13.97 2.36 10.41
C ALA A 164 14.16 1.13 11.33
N GLY A 165 14.98 0.17 10.95
CA GLY A 165 15.21 -1.05 11.72
C GLY A 165 14.02 -2.02 11.70
N THR A 166 13.17 -1.93 10.67
CA THR A 166 12.01 -2.80 10.50
C THR A 166 12.02 -3.53 9.17
N GLY A 167 11.00 -4.33 8.91
CA GLY A 167 10.88 -5.17 7.73
C GLY A 167 9.91 -4.66 6.69
N ILE A 168 9.93 -5.33 5.55
CA ILE A 168 8.99 -5.12 4.44
C ILE A 168 8.53 -6.48 3.90
N CYS A 169 7.27 -6.56 3.49
CA CYS A 169 6.72 -7.73 2.83
C CYS A 169 6.69 -7.57 1.31
N SER A 170 6.99 -8.65 0.59
CA SER A 170 6.97 -8.65 -0.88
C SER A 170 5.64 -8.26 -1.48
N GLY A 171 4.56 -8.57 -0.81
CA GLY A 171 3.24 -8.54 -1.40
C GLY A 171 3.00 -9.66 -2.43
N GLU A 172 1.77 -9.77 -2.89
CA GLU A 172 1.36 -10.69 -3.94
C GLU A 172 2.01 -10.28 -5.27
N GLY A 173 2.44 -11.24 -6.07
CA GLY A 173 3.15 -10.97 -7.33
C GLY A 173 4.66 -11.25 -7.26
N GLY A 174 5.16 -11.58 -6.09
CA GLY A 174 6.51 -12.07 -5.90
C GLY A 174 7.52 -11.03 -5.40
N MET A 175 8.71 -11.51 -5.18
CA MET A 175 9.83 -10.77 -4.63
C MET A 175 10.66 -10.15 -5.75
N LEU A 176 10.86 -8.85 -5.70
CA LEU A 176 11.84 -8.17 -6.52
C LEU A 176 13.24 -8.34 -5.88
N PRO A 177 14.26 -8.78 -6.66
CA PRO A 177 15.59 -9.00 -6.13
C PRO A 177 16.20 -7.77 -5.45
N GLU A 178 16.00 -6.60 -6.02
CA GLU A 178 16.55 -5.35 -5.50
C GLU A 178 15.83 -4.85 -4.24
N GLU A 179 14.52 -5.09 -4.16
CA GLU A 179 13.74 -4.82 -2.97
C GLU A 179 14.23 -5.72 -1.83
N GLN A 180 14.36 -7.01 -2.07
CA GLN A 180 14.84 -7.98 -1.09
C GLN A 180 16.27 -7.67 -0.65
N ALA A 181 17.17 -7.37 -1.58
CA ALA A 181 18.55 -7.02 -1.26
C ALA A 181 18.72 -5.72 -0.45
N SER A 182 17.68 -4.88 -0.44
CA SER A 182 17.69 -3.59 0.26
C SER A 182 17.19 -3.67 1.71
N ASN A 183 16.75 -4.83 2.19
CA ASN A 183 16.23 -5.00 3.54
C ASN A 183 16.67 -6.33 4.17
N SER A 184 17.26 -6.26 5.37
CA SER A 184 17.75 -7.42 6.11
C SER A 184 16.67 -8.17 6.90
N LYS A 185 15.44 -7.64 6.90
CA LYS A 185 14.27 -8.16 7.63
C LYS A 185 13.10 -8.37 6.68
N TYR A 186 13.36 -9.09 5.57
CA TYR A 186 12.43 -9.23 4.47
C TYR A 186 11.43 -10.38 4.71
N PHE A 187 10.15 -10.08 4.44
CA PHE A 187 9.05 -11.05 4.50
C PHE A 187 8.66 -11.47 3.09
N TYR A 188 8.47 -12.75 2.87
CA TYR A 188 8.01 -13.26 1.59
C TYR A 188 6.58 -13.76 1.69
N GLU A 189 5.69 -13.21 0.86
CA GLU A 189 4.27 -13.54 0.89
C GLU A 189 3.95 -14.77 0.05
N LEU A 190 3.20 -15.69 0.65
CA LEU A 190 2.43 -16.71 -0.05
C LEU A 190 0.96 -16.33 0.03
N ALA A 191 0.42 -15.82 -1.05
CA ALA A 191 -1.01 -15.57 -1.22
C ALA A 191 -1.73 -16.81 -1.75
N SER A 192 -3.05 -16.85 -1.59
CA SER A 192 -3.89 -17.98 -2.04
C SER A 192 -3.76 -18.25 -3.55
N ALA A 193 -3.60 -17.20 -4.37
CA ALA A 193 -3.42 -17.33 -5.81
C ALA A 193 -2.00 -17.70 -6.24
N GLN A 194 -1.01 -17.66 -5.34
CA GLN A 194 0.39 -18.02 -5.55
C GLN A 194 1.11 -17.22 -6.66
N PHE A 195 0.62 -16.04 -7.00
CA PHE A 195 1.25 -15.20 -8.03
C PHE A 195 2.69 -14.85 -7.67
N GLY A 196 3.63 -15.22 -8.55
CA GLY A 196 5.05 -14.94 -8.38
C GLY A 196 5.71 -15.66 -7.21
N PHE A 197 5.01 -16.59 -6.54
CA PHE A 197 5.58 -17.38 -5.46
C PHE A 197 6.49 -18.48 -6.02
N SER A 198 7.59 -18.74 -5.33
CA SER A 198 8.54 -19.81 -5.65
C SER A 198 9.19 -20.29 -4.35
N TRP A 199 9.26 -21.60 -4.17
CA TRP A 199 9.78 -22.22 -2.94
C TRP A 199 11.27 -21.94 -2.71
N ASP A 200 12.06 -21.86 -3.78
CA ASP A 200 13.50 -21.58 -3.73
C ASP A 200 13.82 -20.20 -3.12
N LYS A 201 12.90 -19.25 -3.22
CA LYS A 201 13.07 -17.91 -2.65
C LYS A 201 12.97 -17.86 -1.14
N LEU A 202 12.40 -18.87 -0.50
CA LEU A 202 12.29 -18.94 0.97
C LEU A 202 13.65 -18.96 1.68
N ASP A 203 14.68 -19.50 1.03
CA ASP A 203 16.02 -19.54 1.60
C ASP A 203 16.69 -18.15 1.68
N HIS A 204 16.15 -17.18 0.96
CA HIS A 204 16.69 -15.80 0.86
C HIS A 204 15.98 -14.78 1.74
N VAL A 205 14.99 -15.21 2.52
CA VAL A 205 14.16 -14.31 3.32
C VAL A 205 14.20 -14.63 4.81
N GLN A 206 13.84 -13.67 5.64
CA GLN A 206 13.91 -13.79 7.09
C GLN A 206 12.60 -14.21 7.71
N ALA A 207 11.49 -13.93 7.04
CA ALA A 207 10.17 -14.32 7.48
C ALA A 207 9.28 -14.71 6.30
N PHE A 208 8.26 -15.47 6.63
CA PHE A 208 7.25 -15.93 5.69
C PHE A 208 5.90 -15.36 6.09
N HIS A 209 5.21 -14.78 5.14
CA HIS A 209 3.88 -14.23 5.37
C HIS A 209 2.84 -15.05 4.60
N PHE A 210 1.99 -15.77 5.32
CA PHE A 210 0.89 -16.52 4.72
C PHE A 210 -0.37 -15.65 4.69
N LYS A 211 -0.89 -15.41 3.49
CA LYS A 211 -2.10 -14.64 3.25
C LYS A 211 -3.24 -15.56 2.84
N GLY A 212 -4.14 -15.81 3.78
CA GLY A 212 -5.26 -16.73 3.59
C GLY A 212 -6.37 -16.21 2.66
N GLY A 213 -6.42 -14.91 2.41
CA GLY A 213 -7.41 -14.28 1.53
C GLY A 213 -7.37 -12.76 1.59
N GLN A 214 -8.25 -12.12 0.83
CA GLN A 214 -8.39 -10.67 0.76
C GLN A 214 -9.84 -10.27 1.01
N GLY A 215 -10.27 -10.30 2.26
CA GLY A 215 -11.65 -10.00 2.64
C GLY A 215 -12.10 -8.56 2.42
N ALA A 216 -11.16 -7.62 2.25
CA ALA A 216 -11.46 -6.21 2.04
C ALA A 216 -11.60 -5.82 0.55
N LYS A 217 -11.38 -6.74 -0.37
CA LYS A 217 -11.57 -6.51 -1.81
C LYS A 217 -12.80 -7.24 -2.30
N THR A 218 -13.69 -6.49 -2.93
CA THR A 218 -14.70 -7.05 -3.81
C THR A 218 -14.12 -7.12 -5.22
N GLY A 219 -14.44 -8.17 -5.98
CA GLY A 219 -14.00 -8.33 -7.37
C GLY A 219 -12.72 -9.16 -7.55
N THR A 220 -11.87 -8.77 -8.48
CA THR A 220 -10.85 -9.61 -9.10
C THR A 220 -9.53 -9.77 -8.34
N GLY A 221 -9.40 -9.23 -7.14
CA GLY A 221 -8.18 -9.36 -6.35
C GLY A 221 -8.07 -10.70 -5.63
N GLY A 222 -6.99 -11.46 -5.86
CA GLY A 222 -6.72 -12.68 -5.11
C GLY A 222 -7.54 -13.89 -5.54
N HIS A 223 -7.87 -13.99 -6.82
CA HIS A 223 -8.51 -15.18 -7.37
C HIS A 223 -7.70 -16.45 -7.14
N LEU A 224 -8.37 -17.49 -6.67
CA LEU A 224 -7.88 -18.85 -6.84
C LEU A 224 -8.14 -19.24 -8.30
N PRO A 225 -7.10 -19.53 -9.11
CA PRO A 225 -7.33 -20.07 -10.42
C PRO A 225 -8.05 -21.42 -10.27
N GLY A 226 -9.14 -21.60 -10.98
CA GLY A 226 -9.72 -22.92 -11.14
C GLY A 226 -8.69 -23.78 -11.88
N SER A 227 -8.17 -24.79 -11.23
CA SER A 227 -7.28 -25.78 -11.84
C SER A 227 -8.06 -26.68 -12.80
#